data_dfebc1d9ef5ebda15b4dabc818c373f6
#
_entry.id   dfebc1d9ef5ebda15b4dabc818c373f6
#
_cell.length_a   1.000
_cell.length_b   1.000
_cell.length_c   1.000
_cell.angle_alpha   90.00
_cell.angle_beta   90.00
_cell.angle_gamma   90.00
#
_symmetry.space_group_name_H-M   'P 1'
#
loop_
_entity.id
_entity.type
_entity.pdbx_description
1 polymer ?
#
loop_
_entity_poly.entity_id
_entity_poly.type
_entity_poly.pdbx_seq_one_letter_code
_entity_poly.pdbx_strand_id
1 'polypeptide(L)'
;RSTLMRSSAASDVYKRQVEGFLRLGIFLLYIGGISRQQEIQRVFQYHGAEHKTIYTYEHGLPLVVENVRPFSTLHPRCGTNFLMIVMLISIFIFAFLGWPSLPVRIMSRIVLMPVVAGISYEIIRYAGNHIEHPWVRRAILPGLLLQKLTTREPDDSQIEVAIASLKAVLPPDESHEQE
;
A
#
# COMPACT_ATOMS: atom_id res chain seq x y z
N ARG A 1 27.10 27.57 23.12
CA ARG A 1 27.32 26.39 22.20
C ARG A 1 26.08 25.47 22.08
N SER A 2 25.28 25.31 23.16
CA SER A 2 24.12 24.41 23.14
C SER A 2 22.94 24.87 22.26
N THR A 3 22.68 26.16 22.16
CA THR A 3 21.59 26.74 21.35
C THR A 3 21.84 26.64 19.86
N LEU A 4 23.08 26.87 19.41
CA LEU A 4 23.46 26.75 18.00
C LEU A 4 23.40 25.28 17.51
N MET A 5 23.77 24.30 18.33
CA MET A 5 23.65 22.88 17.99
C MET A 5 22.18 22.44 17.89
N ARG A 6 21.29 22.92 18.76
CA ARG A 6 19.84 22.65 18.69
C ARG A 6 19.19 23.24 17.45
N SER A 7 19.57 24.45 17.07
CA SER A 7 19.09 25.13 15.87
C SER A 7 19.50 24.38 14.58
N SER A 8 20.75 23.89 14.52
CA SER A 8 21.24 23.08 13.40
C SER A 8 20.49 21.77 13.27
N ALA A 9 20.32 21.02 14.37
CA ALA A 9 19.62 19.73 14.37
C ALA A 9 18.14 19.88 13.94
N ALA A 10 17.44 20.90 14.43
CA ALA A 10 16.06 21.19 14.05
C ALA A 10 15.95 21.54 12.55
N SER A 11 16.90 22.31 12.03
CA SER A 11 16.98 22.65 10.59
C SER A 11 17.19 21.39 9.73
N ASP A 12 18.01 20.45 10.19
CA ASP A 12 18.28 19.22 9.44
C ASP A 12 17.09 18.26 9.44
N VAL A 13 16.34 18.14 10.54
CA VAL A 13 15.09 17.40 10.60
C VAL A 13 14.05 17.98 9.63
N TYR A 14 13.88 19.30 9.65
CA TYR A 14 12.95 20.00 8.74
C TYR A 14 13.28 19.77 7.26
N LYS A 15 14.55 19.93 6.88
CA LYS A 15 15.01 19.70 5.49
C LYS A 15 14.66 18.28 5.01
N ARG A 16 14.82 17.27 5.87
CA ARG A 16 14.52 15.88 5.55
C ARG A 16 13.02 15.59 5.41
N GLN A 17 12.24 16.21 6.26
CA GLN A 17 10.79 16.11 6.13
C GLN A 17 10.33 16.71 4.80
N VAL A 18 10.84 17.90 4.45
CA VAL A 18 10.55 18.54 3.16
C VAL A 18 11.01 17.66 2.00
N GLU A 19 12.22 17.10 2.05
CA GLU A 19 12.72 16.16 1.03
C GLU A 19 11.86 14.90 0.93
N GLY A 20 11.43 14.35 2.05
CA GLY A 20 10.54 13.19 2.10
C GLY A 20 9.18 13.48 1.48
N PHE A 21 8.55 14.59 1.82
CA PHE A 21 7.27 15.01 1.22
C PHE A 21 7.40 15.35 -0.26
N LEU A 22 8.52 15.93 -0.68
CA LEU A 22 8.79 16.18 -2.10
C LEU A 22 8.88 14.87 -2.89
N ARG A 23 9.57 13.86 -2.37
CA ARG A 23 9.63 12.52 -2.98
C ARG A 23 8.25 11.87 -3.06
N LEU A 24 7.46 11.96 -2.00
CA LEU A 24 6.08 11.50 -2.00
C LEU A 24 5.25 12.22 -3.06
N GLY A 25 5.37 13.54 -3.17
CA GLY A 25 4.68 14.33 -4.19
C GLY A 25 5.07 13.92 -5.61
N ILE A 26 6.36 13.75 -5.89
CA ILE A 26 6.86 13.28 -7.19
C ILE A 26 6.31 11.88 -7.50
N PHE A 27 6.32 10.97 -6.53
CA PHE A 27 5.76 9.62 -6.68
C PHE A 27 4.26 9.66 -7.03
N LEU A 28 3.46 10.45 -6.32
CA LEU A 28 2.02 10.58 -6.59
C LEU A 28 1.74 11.21 -7.95
N LEU A 29 2.52 12.22 -8.36
CA LEU A 29 2.43 12.82 -9.68
C LEU A 29 2.78 11.82 -10.78
N TYR A 30 3.83 11.01 -10.58
CA TYR A 30 4.22 9.95 -11.51
C TYR A 30 3.11 8.91 -11.67
N ILE A 31 2.59 8.36 -10.55
CA ILE A 31 1.48 7.40 -10.58
C ILE A 31 0.25 8.02 -11.24
N GLY A 32 -0.13 9.25 -10.87
CA GLY A 32 -1.26 9.96 -11.48
C GLY A 32 -1.06 10.21 -12.99
N GLY A 33 0.18 10.42 -13.44
CA GLY A 33 0.53 10.57 -14.84
C GLY A 33 0.35 9.27 -15.63
N ILE A 34 0.99 8.18 -15.16
CA ILE A 34 0.92 6.88 -15.86
C ILE A 34 -0.46 6.26 -15.80
N SER A 35 -1.26 6.56 -14.76
CA SER A 35 -2.63 6.04 -14.60
C SER A 35 -3.59 6.46 -15.73
N ARG A 36 -3.18 7.43 -16.56
CA ARG A 36 -3.95 7.89 -17.74
C ARG A 36 -3.67 7.08 -19.00
N GLN A 37 -2.60 6.28 -19.02
CA GLN A 37 -2.27 5.45 -20.17
C GLN A 37 -3.20 4.23 -20.25
N GLN A 38 -3.72 3.91 -21.43
CA GLN A 38 -4.71 2.83 -21.63
C GLN A 38 -4.18 1.46 -21.17
N GLU A 39 -2.94 1.14 -21.47
CA GLU A 39 -2.31 -0.11 -21.03
C GLU A 39 -2.23 -0.22 -19.51
N ILE A 40 -1.88 0.87 -18.84
CA ILE A 40 -1.81 0.92 -17.37
C ILE A 40 -3.22 0.87 -16.76
N GLN A 41 -4.22 1.49 -17.39
CA GLN A 41 -5.61 1.39 -16.93
C GLN A 41 -6.09 -0.06 -16.94
N ARG A 42 -5.71 -0.84 -17.95
CA ARG A 42 -6.03 -2.27 -18.03
C ARG A 42 -5.37 -3.06 -16.89
N VAL A 43 -4.10 -2.79 -16.58
CA VAL A 43 -3.42 -3.38 -15.41
C VAL A 43 -4.17 -3.02 -14.12
N PHE A 44 -4.62 -1.77 -14.00
CA PHE A 44 -5.36 -1.32 -12.82
C PHE A 44 -6.79 -1.90 -12.74
N GLN A 45 -7.38 -2.31 -13.85
CA GLN A 45 -8.62 -3.09 -13.86
C GLN A 45 -8.40 -4.50 -13.31
N TYR A 46 -7.34 -5.20 -13.73
CA TYR A 46 -6.97 -6.50 -13.14
C TYR A 46 -6.69 -6.39 -11.65
N HIS A 47 -6.00 -5.33 -11.21
CA HIS A 47 -5.78 -5.06 -9.79
C HIS A 47 -7.11 -4.84 -9.03
N GLY A 48 -8.07 -4.15 -9.65
CA GLY A 48 -9.42 -4.01 -9.10
C GLY A 48 -10.17 -5.33 -9.03
N ALA A 49 -10.04 -6.20 -10.06
CA ALA A 49 -10.61 -7.53 -10.08
C ALA A 49 -10.06 -8.42 -8.95
N GLU A 50 -8.73 -8.38 -8.75
CA GLU A 50 -8.07 -9.08 -7.65
C GLU A 50 -8.68 -8.68 -6.29
N HIS A 51 -8.80 -7.38 -6.00
CA HIS A 51 -9.36 -6.90 -4.75
C HIS A 51 -10.80 -7.39 -4.52
N LYS A 52 -11.66 -7.30 -5.55
CA LYS A 52 -13.03 -7.77 -5.47
C LYS A 52 -13.11 -9.27 -5.23
N THR A 53 -12.26 -10.05 -5.91
CA THR A 53 -12.21 -11.51 -5.77
C THR A 53 -11.73 -11.92 -4.37
N ILE A 54 -10.70 -11.25 -3.83
CA ILE A 54 -10.23 -11.47 -2.45
C ILE A 54 -11.33 -11.14 -1.43
N TYR A 55 -12.07 -10.05 -1.60
CA TYR A 55 -13.21 -9.75 -0.72
C TYR A 55 -14.28 -10.85 -0.74
N THR A 56 -14.61 -11.38 -1.93
CA THR A 56 -15.59 -12.46 -2.07
C THR A 56 -15.14 -13.68 -1.30
N TYR A 57 -13.88 -14.06 -1.46
CA TYR A 57 -13.26 -15.16 -0.73
C TYR A 57 -13.25 -14.95 0.80
N GLU A 58 -12.84 -13.76 1.27
CA GLU A 58 -12.82 -13.41 2.70
C GLU A 58 -14.22 -13.43 3.34
N HIS A 59 -15.28 -13.24 2.55
CA HIS A 59 -16.67 -13.35 3.01
C HIS A 59 -17.24 -14.77 2.90
N GLY A 60 -16.44 -15.75 2.47
CA GLY A 60 -16.88 -17.15 2.33
C GLY A 60 -17.95 -17.35 1.25
N LEU A 61 -18.01 -16.46 0.24
CA LEU A 61 -18.97 -16.56 -0.85
C LEU A 61 -18.38 -17.33 -2.03
N PRO A 62 -19.20 -18.09 -2.79
CA PRO A 62 -18.75 -18.76 -4.01
C PRO A 62 -18.06 -17.80 -4.98
N LEU A 63 -16.90 -18.21 -5.52
CA LEU A 63 -16.10 -17.45 -6.47
C LEU A 63 -16.70 -17.52 -7.86
N VAL A 64 -17.79 -16.76 -8.07
CA VAL A 64 -18.47 -16.53 -9.35
C VAL A 64 -18.59 -15.04 -9.62
N VAL A 65 -18.66 -14.65 -10.88
CA VAL A 65 -18.64 -13.24 -11.32
C VAL A 65 -19.73 -12.41 -10.63
N GLU A 66 -20.93 -12.98 -10.47
CA GLU A 66 -22.08 -12.32 -9.86
C GLU A 66 -21.80 -11.89 -8.40
N ASN A 67 -21.10 -12.74 -7.64
CA ASN A 67 -20.75 -12.49 -6.25
C ASN A 67 -19.57 -11.53 -6.12
N VAL A 68 -18.64 -11.55 -7.08
CA VAL A 68 -17.45 -10.67 -7.08
C VAL A 68 -17.79 -9.24 -7.48
N ARG A 69 -18.68 -9.06 -8.45
CA ARG A 69 -19.02 -7.76 -9.04
C ARG A 69 -19.42 -6.66 -8.03
N PRO A 70 -20.21 -6.91 -6.97
CA PRO A 70 -20.64 -5.87 -6.05
C PRO A 70 -19.57 -5.37 -5.08
N PHE A 71 -18.47 -6.09 -4.91
CA PHE A 71 -17.41 -5.70 -3.96
C PHE A 71 -16.61 -4.47 -4.41
N SER A 72 -15.91 -3.85 -3.45
CA SER A 72 -15.06 -2.67 -3.67
C SER A 72 -13.74 -3.04 -4.34
N THR A 73 -13.25 -2.14 -5.20
CA THR A 73 -11.88 -2.21 -5.75
C THR A 73 -10.82 -1.71 -4.75
N LEU A 74 -11.20 -1.23 -3.56
CA LEU A 74 -10.27 -0.74 -2.52
C LEU A 74 -10.15 -1.79 -1.43
N HIS A 75 -8.94 -2.30 -1.18
CA HIS A 75 -8.70 -3.34 -0.19
C HIS A 75 -7.64 -2.91 0.84
N PRO A 76 -7.87 -3.07 2.17
CA PRO A 76 -6.95 -2.58 3.20
C PRO A 76 -5.59 -3.28 3.20
N ARG A 77 -5.53 -4.56 2.82
CA ARG A 77 -4.30 -5.39 2.81
C ARG A 77 -3.53 -5.35 1.50
N CYS A 78 -3.78 -4.37 0.63
CA CYS A 78 -3.14 -4.24 -0.66
C CYS A 78 -1.66 -3.81 -0.54
N GLY A 79 -0.80 -4.32 -1.45
CA GLY A 79 0.61 -3.95 -1.55
C GLY A 79 0.86 -2.46 -1.83
N THR A 80 -0.06 -1.77 -2.54
CA THR A 80 0.06 -0.31 -2.75
C THR A 80 -0.20 0.48 -1.47
N ASN A 81 -1.10 -0.01 -0.59
CA ASN A 81 -1.29 0.54 0.75
C ASN A 81 -0.02 0.33 1.59
N PHE A 82 0.59 -0.85 1.49
CA PHE A 82 1.87 -1.15 2.13
C PHE A 82 2.97 -0.17 1.72
N LEU A 83 3.13 0.10 0.41
CA LEU A 83 4.11 1.07 -0.09
C LEU A 83 3.90 2.47 0.48
N MET A 84 2.65 2.93 0.55
CA MET A 84 2.33 4.24 1.14
C MET A 84 2.73 4.31 2.61
N ILE A 85 2.42 3.28 3.40
CA ILE A 85 2.75 3.23 4.82
C ILE A 85 4.27 3.14 5.02
N VAL A 86 4.97 2.31 4.23
CA VAL A 86 6.45 2.25 4.23
C VAL A 86 7.06 3.62 3.96
N MET A 87 6.53 4.37 2.98
CA MET A 87 7.02 5.71 2.67
C MET A 87 6.81 6.69 3.84
N LEU A 88 5.62 6.71 4.43
CA LEU A 88 5.31 7.58 5.56
C LEU A 88 6.16 7.25 6.79
N ILE A 89 6.30 5.97 7.14
CA ILE A 89 7.14 5.52 8.26
C ILE A 89 8.61 5.82 7.99
N SER A 90 9.08 5.62 6.74
CA SER A 90 10.46 5.95 6.34
C SER A 90 10.75 7.45 6.52
N ILE A 91 9.85 8.32 6.09
CA ILE A 91 9.98 9.78 6.28
C ILE A 91 10.13 10.09 7.77
N PHE A 92 9.28 9.47 8.61
CA PHE A 92 9.31 9.68 10.05
C PHE A 92 10.62 9.16 10.67
N ILE A 93 10.96 7.90 10.47
CA ILE A 93 12.15 7.27 11.10
C ILE A 93 13.44 7.95 10.63
N PHE A 94 13.59 8.18 9.31
CA PHE A 94 14.81 8.78 8.78
C PHE A 94 14.96 10.27 9.10
N ALA A 95 13.90 10.97 9.50
CA ALA A 95 13.99 12.34 10.00
C ALA A 95 14.86 12.45 11.25
N PHE A 96 14.88 11.43 12.12
CA PHE A 96 15.62 11.44 13.37
C PHE A 96 17.11 11.04 13.24
N LEU A 97 17.53 10.44 12.13
CA LEU A 97 18.90 9.91 12.00
C LEU A 97 19.99 10.96 11.78
N GLY A 98 19.68 12.24 11.70
CA GLY A 98 20.64 13.29 11.43
C GLY A 98 21.21 13.22 10.00
N TRP A 99 22.30 13.94 9.67
CA TRP A 99 22.97 13.95 8.36
C TRP A 99 24.33 13.23 8.44
N PRO A 100 24.35 11.89 8.54
CA PRO A 100 25.59 11.15 8.63
C PRO A 100 26.36 11.15 7.30
N SER A 101 27.63 10.74 7.35
CA SER A 101 28.45 10.50 6.16
C SER A 101 27.78 9.48 5.23
N LEU A 102 28.10 9.54 3.92
CA LEU A 102 27.46 8.69 2.91
C LEU A 102 27.48 7.20 3.26
N PRO A 103 28.60 6.60 3.71
CA PRO A 103 28.62 5.18 4.07
C PRO A 103 27.66 4.83 5.24
N VAL A 104 27.64 5.64 6.28
CA VAL A 104 26.75 5.45 7.45
C VAL A 104 25.29 5.60 7.03
N ARG A 105 24.97 6.51 6.12
CA ARG A 105 23.63 6.72 5.59
C ARG A 105 23.14 5.51 4.77
N ILE A 106 24.01 4.91 3.95
CA ILE A 106 23.68 3.70 3.19
C ILE A 106 23.45 2.53 4.14
N MET A 107 24.37 2.30 5.06
CA MET A 107 24.28 1.21 6.04
C MET A 107 23.03 1.34 6.93
N SER A 108 22.74 2.53 7.43
CA SER A 108 21.53 2.76 8.24
C SER A 108 20.24 2.44 7.47
N ARG A 109 20.18 2.74 6.17
CA ARG A 109 19.03 2.38 5.33
C ARG A 109 18.91 0.88 5.13
N ILE A 110 20.01 0.19 4.84
CA ILE A 110 20.01 -1.28 4.67
C ILE A 110 19.53 -1.96 5.95
N VAL A 111 20.01 -1.52 7.12
CA VAL A 111 19.63 -2.12 8.41
C VAL A 111 18.19 -1.76 8.82
N LEU A 112 17.76 -0.53 8.58
CA LEU A 112 16.44 -0.08 9.03
C LEU A 112 15.30 -0.43 8.05
N MET A 113 15.58 -0.71 6.78
CA MET A 113 14.54 -1.07 5.81
C MET A 113 13.74 -2.32 6.23
N PRO A 114 14.34 -3.42 6.69
CA PRO A 114 13.58 -4.56 7.23
C PRO A 114 12.71 -4.19 8.43
N VAL A 115 13.20 -3.31 9.31
CA VAL A 115 12.44 -2.84 10.48
C VAL A 115 11.24 -2.00 10.03
N VAL A 116 11.45 -1.05 9.10
CA VAL A 116 10.37 -0.23 8.52
C VAL A 116 9.33 -1.12 7.83
N ALA A 117 9.79 -2.10 7.05
CA ALA A 117 8.90 -3.05 6.36
C ALA A 117 8.09 -3.89 7.37
N GLY A 118 8.73 -4.40 8.42
CA GLY A 118 8.07 -5.17 9.48
C GLY A 118 7.01 -4.36 10.22
N ILE A 119 7.33 -3.13 10.63
CA ILE A 119 6.36 -2.23 11.28
C ILE A 119 5.19 -1.93 10.33
N SER A 120 5.46 -1.63 9.06
CA SER A 120 4.44 -1.36 8.06
C SER A 120 3.53 -2.56 7.82
N TYR A 121 4.09 -3.76 7.79
CA TYR A 121 3.35 -5.01 7.66
C TYR A 121 2.40 -5.23 8.85
N GLU A 122 2.88 -5.06 10.08
CA GLU A 122 2.04 -5.23 11.26
C GLU A 122 0.91 -4.19 11.32
N ILE A 123 1.17 -2.95 10.89
CA ILE A 123 0.13 -1.92 10.79
C ILE A 123 -0.97 -2.34 9.80
N ILE A 124 -0.59 -2.84 8.62
CA ILE A 124 -1.56 -3.28 7.60
C ILE A 124 -2.33 -4.51 8.06
N ARG A 125 -1.65 -5.48 8.64
CA ARG A 125 -2.25 -6.68 9.20
C ARG A 125 -3.28 -6.34 10.28
N TYR A 126 -2.89 -5.48 11.21
CA TYR A 126 -3.80 -4.99 12.26
C TYR A 126 -4.99 -4.23 11.66
N ALA A 127 -4.74 -3.33 10.72
CA ALA A 127 -5.76 -2.53 10.07
C ALA A 127 -6.76 -3.38 9.27
N GLY A 128 -6.29 -4.42 8.58
CA GLY A 128 -7.15 -5.34 7.85
C GLY A 128 -8.13 -6.11 8.74
N ASN A 129 -7.74 -6.37 9.99
CA ASN A 129 -8.59 -7.07 10.97
C ASN A 129 -9.53 -6.12 11.76
N HIS A 130 -9.28 -4.80 11.72
CA HIS A 130 -10.00 -3.81 12.52
C HIS A 130 -10.51 -2.64 11.67
N ILE A 131 -10.82 -2.89 10.41
CA ILE A 131 -11.25 -1.85 9.45
C ILE A 131 -12.53 -1.12 9.86
N GLU A 132 -13.38 -1.78 10.64
CA GLU A 132 -14.62 -1.21 11.18
C GLU A 132 -14.35 -0.08 12.19
N HIS A 133 -13.15 -0.05 12.79
CA HIS A 133 -12.82 0.97 13.78
C HIS A 133 -12.50 2.31 13.10
N PRO A 134 -13.17 3.42 13.44
CA PRO A 134 -13.06 4.68 12.71
C PRO A 134 -11.64 5.28 12.70
N TRP A 135 -10.87 5.08 13.78
CA TRP A 135 -9.49 5.54 13.85
C TRP A 135 -8.56 4.74 12.95
N VAL A 136 -8.75 3.41 12.86
CA VAL A 136 -7.99 2.54 11.97
C VAL A 136 -8.23 2.92 10.52
N ARG A 137 -9.51 3.09 10.15
CA ARG A 137 -9.91 3.53 8.81
C ARG A 137 -9.27 4.87 8.43
N ARG A 138 -9.20 5.82 9.37
CA ARG A 138 -8.52 7.11 9.13
C ARG A 138 -7.01 6.95 8.94
N ALA A 139 -6.37 6.08 9.73
CA ALA A 139 -4.92 5.85 9.65
C ALA A 139 -4.48 5.25 8.31
N ILE A 140 -5.29 4.36 7.71
CA ILE A 140 -4.98 3.75 6.41
C ILE A 140 -5.53 4.55 5.21
N LEU A 141 -6.28 5.62 5.46
CA LEU A 141 -6.90 6.44 4.41
C LEU A 141 -5.91 6.90 3.33
N PRO A 142 -4.67 7.35 3.63
CA PRO A 142 -3.72 7.73 2.59
C PRO A 142 -3.44 6.62 1.59
N GLY A 143 -3.29 5.37 2.06
CA GLY A 143 -3.10 4.22 1.19
C GLY A 143 -4.34 3.87 0.37
N LEU A 144 -5.55 3.93 0.97
CA LEU A 144 -6.80 3.73 0.24
C LEU A 144 -7.02 4.81 -0.83
N LEU A 145 -6.60 6.05 -0.58
CA LEU A 145 -6.65 7.13 -1.58
C LEU A 145 -5.67 6.87 -2.74
N LEU A 146 -4.49 6.31 -2.45
CA LEU A 146 -3.55 5.90 -3.49
C LEU A 146 -4.16 4.80 -4.37
N GLN A 147 -4.89 3.85 -3.81
CA GLN A 147 -5.57 2.80 -4.57
C GLN A 147 -6.57 3.36 -5.58
N LYS A 148 -7.24 4.48 -5.31
CA LYS A 148 -8.10 5.16 -6.31
C LYS A 148 -7.35 5.57 -7.58
N LEU A 149 -6.03 5.74 -7.50
CA LEU A 149 -5.18 6.00 -8.66
C LEU A 149 -4.69 4.70 -9.33
N THR A 150 -4.56 3.61 -8.57
CA THR A 150 -3.92 2.36 -8.98
C THR A 150 -4.90 1.19 -9.14
N THR A 151 -6.20 1.42 -8.98
CA THR A 151 -7.26 0.45 -9.28
C THR A 151 -8.31 1.08 -10.19
N ARG A 152 -8.99 0.25 -10.98
CA ARG A 152 -10.13 0.62 -11.84
C ARG A 152 -11.18 -0.47 -11.74
N GLU A 153 -12.40 -0.12 -12.13
CA GLU A 153 -13.50 -1.07 -12.22
C GLU A 153 -13.21 -2.07 -13.35
N PRO A 154 -13.17 -3.37 -13.05
CA PRO A 154 -12.89 -4.42 -14.02
C PRO A 154 -14.16 -4.77 -14.82
N ASP A 155 -13.96 -5.35 -15.99
CA ASP A 155 -15.00 -6.09 -16.71
C ASP A 155 -15.08 -7.56 -16.23
N ASP A 156 -16.14 -8.26 -16.68
CA ASP A 156 -16.40 -9.63 -16.27
C ASP A 156 -15.27 -10.60 -16.66
N SER A 157 -14.66 -10.42 -17.83
CA SER A 157 -13.57 -11.26 -18.29
C SER A 157 -12.31 -11.11 -17.40
N GLN A 158 -12.09 -9.93 -16.85
CA GLN A 158 -10.99 -9.66 -15.92
C GLN A 158 -11.29 -10.26 -14.54
N ILE A 159 -12.55 -10.24 -14.12
CA ILE A 159 -12.98 -10.92 -12.88
C ILE A 159 -12.79 -12.44 -13.02
N GLU A 160 -13.16 -13.06 -14.14
CA GLU A 160 -12.94 -14.48 -14.40
C GLU A 160 -11.46 -14.87 -14.29
N VAL A 161 -10.55 -14.04 -14.83
CA VAL A 161 -9.10 -14.25 -14.72
C VAL A 161 -8.64 -14.16 -13.26
N ALA A 162 -9.15 -13.19 -12.49
CA ALA A 162 -8.82 -13.06 -11.08
C ALA A 162 -9.32 -14.25 -10.25
N ILE A 163 -10.54 -14.74 -10.52
CA ILE A 163 -11.10 -15.94 -9.91
C ILE A 163 -10.22 -17.17 -10.22
N ALA A 164 -9.89 -17.38 -11.50
CA ALA A 164 -9.04 -18.49 -11.92
C ALA A 164 -7.67 -18.45 -11.25
N SER A 165 -7.07 -17.23 -11.14
CA SER A 165 -5.79 -17.03 -10.48
C SER A 165 -5.84 -17.34 -8.98
N LEU A 166 -6.91 -16.94 -8.29
CA LEU A 166 -7.08 -17.22 -6.87
C LEU A 166 -7.30 -18.73 -6.64
N LYS A 167 -8.20 -19.37 -7.40
CA LYS A 167 -8.44 -20.83 -7.32
C LYS A 167 -7.15 -21.64 -7.54
N ALA A 168 -6.25 -21.20 -8.39
CA ALA A 168 -5.00 -21.91 -8.67
C ALA A 168 -4.01 -21.92 -7.48
N VAL A 169 -4.15 -21.02 -6.51
CA VAL A 169 -3.27 -20.93 -5.33
C VAL A 169 -3.94 -21.38 -4.03
N LEU A 170 -5.25 -21.59 -4.04
CA LEU A 170 -5.98 -22.12 -2.89
C LEU A 170 -5.64 -23.61 -2.66
N PRO A 171 -5.61 -24.08 -1.39
CA PRO A 171 -5.51 -25.49 -1.08
C PRO A 171 -6.65 -26.27 -1.75
N PRO A 172 -6.41 -27.55 -2.15
CA PRO A 172 -7.43 -28.35 -2.85
C PRO A 172 -8.76 -28.47 -2.09
N ASP A 173 -8.71 -28.55 -0.77
CA ASP A 173 -9.90 -28.65 0.07
C ASP A 173 -10.77 -27.39 0.02
N GLU A 174 -10.14 -26.21 -0.05
CA GLU A 174 -10.84 -24.92 -0.13
C GLU A 174 -11.30 -24.58 -1.56
N SER A 175 -10.64 -25.14 -2.58
CA SER A 175 -11.01 -24.90 -3.98
C SER A 175 -12.32 -25.59 -4.37
N HIS A 176 -12.66 -26.73 -3.73
CA HIS A 176 -13.89 -27.48 -3.97
C HIS A 176 -15.12 -26.92 -3.24
N GLU A 177 -14.93 -26.22 -2.11
CA GLU A 177 -16.04 -25.55 -1.41
C GLU A 177 -16.51 -24.26 -2.11
N GLN A 178 -15.78 -23.80 -3.12
CA GLN A 178 -16.04 -22.56 -3.85
C GLN A 178 -16.66 -22.78 -5.25
N GLU A 179 -17.07 -24.03 -5.56
CA GLU A 179 -17.87 -24.38 -6.74
C GLU A 179 -19.37 -24.27 -6.43
#